data_7375061497a22a36aa07a06f4139a830
#
_entry.id   7375061497a22a36aa07a06f4139a830
#
_cell.length_a   1.000
_cell.length_b   1.000
_cell.length_c   1.000
_cell.angle_alpha   90.00
_cell.angle_beta   90.00
_cell.angle_gamma   90.00
#
_symmetry.space_group_name_H-M   'P 1'
#
loop_
_entity.id
_entity.type
_entity.pdbx_description
1 polymer ?
#
loop_
_entity_poly.entity_id
_entity_poly.type
_entity_poly.pdbx_seq_one_letter_code
_entity_poly.pdbx_strand_id
1 'polypeptide(L)'
;MPDIMIVFLFFLITVFMTYPMLRTGNILVYSDWSFHGMRVEQIFRNLKRSQPFTFIATDTFQHTGVGNFLFYPEVFLYPWAFLRLFLRPVTAFYCWYGLIMLATFTTAYFCMKSFSGRRIAAMTTSLAYTLGTYHLYLSNAVLGEFIAVTFLPLAFWAFHEILFKDCSRWPWLAVGMSLLMYSHVLSVMMTSEIMFVIFLMKLVFARIDRQRFIALIKAVGVTILLSLFIVIPYLTDFIGKNITSAQPGISKPMLKPLMDVISTSFNDAISPNGIGIFLILTAVLGCALVLKLDSRLLTAVYVTGLSLIIVSTSVFPWGNLSDTPFSMVQMPFRYLSYASMFLAVVLGTAVDELSRSEAFNTTFKRTAFATMTVGIFLIPYSGHHHDLNQNLQNAETHLLKDRKSGAFEQLPDIAAVNNSNYGYMCEYPVKYGELDYYPMKARRSTNVVGYNKTNLSIIENIILTDGRHLKGIPECGANTLKYKIRTNRATVIDLPVVRYNGSYATVNGRKARLLDSSRGTVKVRTYAGENRITVGYRPSVLYYASVIIMALTWILLAIAPIYMKARSVKHKS
;
A
#
# COMPACT_ATOMS: atom_id res chain seq x y z
N MET A 1 -4.29 25.24 22.13
CA MET A 1 -4.59 25.39 20.68
C MET A 1 -5.88 24.66 20.35
N PRO A 2 -6.81 25.24 19.55
CA PRO A 2 -7.92 24.52 18.95
C PRO A 2 -7.42 23.43 18.00
N ASP A 3 -8.20 22.36 17.78
CA ASP A 3 -7.80 21.25 16.91
C ASP A 3 -7.55 21.70 15.47
N ILE A 4 -8.33 22.65 14.97
CA ILE A 4 -8.15 23.21 13.63
C ILE A 4 -6.76 23.85 13.43
N MET A 5 -6.22 24.51 14.47
CA MET A 5 -4.86 25.07 14.41
C MET A 5 -3.79 23.98 14.38
N ILE A 6 -4.03 22.84 15.04
CA ILE A 6 -3.11 21.69 15.01
C ILE A 6 -3.13 21.04 13.63
N VAL A 7 -4.32 20.86 13.03
CA VAL A 7 -4.43 20.35 11.65
C VAL A 7 -3.78 21.30 10.66
N PHE A 8 -3.92 22.62 10.85
CA PHE A 8 -3.24 23.62 10.03
C PHE A 8 -1.71 23.55 10.19
N LEU A 9 -1.22 23.33 11.42
CA LEU A 9 0.21 23.08 11.64
C LEU A 9 0.69 21.83 10.90
N PHE A 10 -0.07 20.74 10.93
CA PHE A 10 0.24 19.53 10.16
C PHE A 10 0.26 19.79 8.65
N PHE A 11 -0.65 20.61 8.15
CA PHE A 11 -0.63 21.05 6.75
C PHE A 11 0.67 21.82 6.43
N LEU A 12 1.09 22.76 7.27
CA LEU A 12 2.34 23.49 7.08
C LEU A 12 3.55 22.56 7.10
N ILE A 13 3.61 21.62 8.07
CA ILE A 13 4.68 20.62 8.15
C ILE A 13 4.71 19.75 6.88
N THR A 14 3.55 19.32 6.39
CA THR A 14 3.43 18.56 5.15
C THR A 14 3.98 19.34 3.95
N VAL A 15 3.66 20.63 3.84
CA VAL A 15 4.19 21.51 2.80
C VAL A 15 5.72 21.61 2.90
N PHE A 16 6.24 21.81 4.12
CA PHE A 16 7.70 21.86 4.35
C PHE A 16 8.39 20.55 3.97
N MET A 17 7.79 19.41 4.26
CA MET A 17 8.35 18.09 3.89
C MET A 17 8.31 17.85 2.38
N THR A 18 7.25 18.26 1.69
CA THR A 18 7.04 17.94 0.26
C THR A 18 7.64 18.97 -0.69
N TYR A 19 7.73 20.24 -0.29
CA TYR A 19 8.19 21.33 -1.17
C TYR A 19 9.62 21.16 -1.69
N PRO A 20 10.63 20.80 -0.87
CA PRO A 20 11.99 20.54 -1.37
C PRO A 20 12.03 19.46 -2.44
N MET A 21 11.27 18.38 -2.25
CA MET A 21 11.15 17.28 -3.19
C MET A 21 10.52 17.75 -4.51
N LEU A 22 9.43 18.49 -4.44
CA LEU A 22 8.76 19.08 -5.60
C LEU A 22 9.70 20.03 -6.36
N ARG A 23 10.51 20.82 -5.64
CA ARG A 23 11.46 21.79 -6.21
C ARG A 23 12.59 21.13 -7.01
N THR A 24 12.95 19.88 -6.71
CA THR A 24 13.94 19.15 -7.54
C THR A 24 13.43 18.94 -8.97
N GLY A 25 12.14 19.00 -9.20
CA GLY A 25 11.52 18.68 -10.48
C GLY A 25 11.54 17.20 -10.84
N ASN A 26 12.01 16.34 -9.93
CA ASN A 26 12.16 14.90 -10.13
C ASN A 26 11.37 14.10 -9.11
N ILE A 27 10.95 12.91 -9.51
CA ILE A 27 10.50 11.84 -8.63
C ILE A 27 11.62 10.82 -8.56
N LEU A 28 12.03 10.48 -7.36
CA LEU A 28 12.95 9.38 -7.13
C LEU A 28 12.20 8.06 -7.21
N VAL A 29 12.49 7.26 -8.23
CA VAL A 29 11.85 5.98 -8.50
C VAL A 29 12.79 4.86 -8.10
N TYR A 30 12.41 4.10 -7.10
CA TYR A 30 13.12 2.88 -6.69
C TYR A 30 12.16 1.88 -6.04
N SER A 31 12.60 0.64 -5.86
CA SER A 31 11.81 -0.45 -5.30
C SER A 31 10.49 -0.65 -6.07
N ASP A 32 9.33 -0.72 -5.41
CA ASP A 32 8.03 -0.95 -6.05
C ASP A 32 7.33 0.34 -6.55
N TRP A 33 7.97 1.50 -6.42
CA TRP A 33 7.37 2.75 -6.87
C TRP A 33 6.96 2.69 -8.35
N SER A 34 7.83 2.14 -9.23
CA SER A 34 7.55 2.01 -10.66
C SER A 34 6.32 1.17 -10.96
N PHE A 35 6.11 0.09 -10.20
CA PHE A 35 4.91 -0.74 -10.29
C PHE A 35 3.63 0.08 -10.03
N HIS A 36 3.61 0.87 -8.96
CA HIS A 36 2.48 1.72 -8.63
C HIS A 36 2.35 2.93 -9.58
N GLY A 37 3.46 3.55 -9.98
CA GLY A 37 3.47 4.65 -10.94
C GLY A 37 2.88 4.27 -12.30
N MET A 38 3.20 3.08 -12.80
CA MET A 38 2.58 2.53 -14.02
C MET A 38 1.09 2.24 -13.86
N ARG A 39 0.67 1.77 -12.69
CA ARG A 39 -0.76 1.58 -12.40
C ARG A 39 -1.50 2.91 -12.39
N VAL A 40 -0.95 3.95 -11.79
CA VAL A 40 -1.52 5.30 -11.82
C VAL A 40 -1.61 5.84 -13.25
N GLU A 41 -0.57 5.65 -14.07
CA GLU A 41 -0.59 6.08 -15.47
C GLU A 41 -1.68 5.34 -16.27
N GLN A 42 -1.88 4.04 -16.05
CA GLN A 42 -2.96 3.28 -16.67
C GLN A 42 -4.35 3.82 -16.27
N ILE A 43 -4.57 4.04 -14.96
CA ILE A 43 -5.83 4.62 -14.44
C ILE A 43 -6.05 6.00 -15.07
N PHE A 44 -5.03 6.86 -15.10
CA PHE A 44 -5.11 8.20 -15.72
C PHE A 44 -5.51 8.12 -17.19
N ARG A 45 -4.90 7.23 -17.99
CA ARG A 45 -5.25 7.06 -19.40
C ARG A 45 -6.67 6.55 -19.59
N ASN A 46 -7.14 5.66 -18.71
CA ASN A 46 -8.53 5.20 -18.73
C ASN A 46 -9.50 6.31 -18.35
N LEU A 47 -9.20 7.13 -17.33
CA LEU A 47 -10.02 8.30 -16.96
C LEU A 47 -10.13 9.31 -18.13
N LYS A 48 -9.04 9.56 -18.86
CA LYS A 48 -9.07 10.40 -20.08
C LYS A 48 -10.00 9.84 -21.18
N ARG A 49 -10.23 8.54 -21.19
CA ARG A 49 -11.19 7.86 -22.09
C ARG A 49 -12.59 7.75 -21.47
N SER A 50 -12.86 8.45 -20.37
CA SER A 50 -14.13 8.38 -19.62
C SER A 50 -14.47 6.97 -19.11
N GLN A 51 -13.44 6.17 -18.82
CA GLN A 51 -13.59 4.82 -18.27
C GLN A 51 -13.02 4.77 -16.84
N PRO A 52 -13.89 4.76 -15.82
CA PRO A 52 -13.43 4.83 -14.43
C PRO A 52 -12.88 3.50 -13.90
N PHE A 53 -13.24 2.36 -14.49
CA PHE A 53 -12.78 1.06 -14.04
C PHE A 53 -11.60 0.56 -14.85
N THR A 54 -10.53 0.17 -14.15
CA THR A 54 -9.33 -0.42 -14.74
C THR A 54 -9.21 -1.87 -14.27
N PHE A 55 -9.09 -2.81 -15.21
CA PHE A 55 -8.99 -4.24 -14.89
C PHE A 55 -7.68 -4.85 -15.38
N ILE A 56 -7.21 -4.44 -16.55
CA ILE A 56 -5.98 -4.92 -17.17
C ILE A 56 -5.13 -3.76 -17.68
N ALA A 57 -3.81 -3.96 -17.66
CA ALA A 57 -2.86 -2.99 -18.19
C ALA A 57 -2.81 -3.06 -19.73
N THR A 58 -3.24 -1.99 -20.38
CA THR A 58 -3.26 -1.89 -21.84
C THR A 58 -2.29 -0.87 -22.39
N ASP A 59 -2.07 0.24 -21.68
CA ASP A 59 -1.13 1.32 -22.06
C ASP A 59 0.20 1.24 -21.31
N THR A 60 0.29 0.41 -20.29
CA THR A 60 1.48 0.22 -19.44
C THR A 60 1.80 -1.28 -19.33
N PHE A 61 2.86 -1.66 -18.63
CA PHE A 61 3.30 -3.05 -18.51
C PHE A 61 3.41 -3.72 -19.89
N GLN A 62 4.06 -3.01 -20.83
CA GLN A 62 4.36 -3.44 -22.21
C GLN A 62 3.14 -3.99 -22.98
N HIS A 63 1.95 -3.44 -22.70
CA HIS A 63 0.69 -3.80 -23.37
C HIS A 63 0.28 -5.28 -23.20
N THR A 64 0.76 -5.93 -22.14
CA THR A 64 0.55 -7.37 -21.94
C THR A 64 -0.83 -7.75 -21.43
N GLY A 65 -1.67 -6.77 -21.10
CA GLY A 65 -2.99 -7.04 -20.52
C GLY A 65 -2.92 -7.69 -19.13
N VAL A 66 -1.82 -7.48 -18.38
CA VAL A 66 -1.68 -8.04 -17.03
C VAL A 66 -2.73 -7.47 -16.08
N GLY A 67 -3.32 -8.36 -15.26
CA GLY A 67 -4.44 -8.05 -14.36
C GLY A 67 -4.02 -7.62 -12.96
N ASN A 68 -2.96 -6.82 -12.82
CA ASN A 68 -2.51 -6.34 -11.52
C ASN A 68 -3.52 -5.42 -10.81
N PHE A 69 -4.52 -4.91 -11.52
CA PHE A 69 -5.67 -4.17 -10.97
C PHE A 69 -6.74 -5.08 -10.38
N LEU A 70 -6.78 -6.34 -10.78
CA LEU A 70 -7.72 -7.33 -10.25
C LEU A 70 -7.28 -7.86 -8.87
N PHE A 71 -5.99 -7.86 -8.62
CA PHE A 71 -5.40 -8.60 -7.49
C PHE A 71 -4.62 -7.72 -6.50
N TYR A 72 -4.42 -6.45 -6.81
CA TYR A 72 -3.78 -5.50 -5.92
C TYR A 72 -4.66 -4.25 -5.75
N PRO A 73 -4.96 -3.81 -4.52
CA PRO A 73 -5.84 -2.67 -4.28
C PRO A 73 -5.35 -1.40 -4.99
N GLU A 74 -6.29 -0.60 -5.50
CA GLU A 74 -5.97 0.60 -6.30
C GLU A 74 -6.75 1.84 -5.87
N VAL A 75 -7.65 1.73 -4.88
CA VAL A 75 -8.57 2.81 -4.49
C VAL A 75 -7.85 4.11 -4.21
N PHE A 76 -6.74 4.07 -3.47
CA PHE A 76 -5.97 5.27 -3.12
C PHE A 76 -5.02 5.75 -4.22
N LEU A 77 -4.92 5.04 -5.35
CA LEU A 77 -4.22 5.51 -6.55
C LEU A 77 -5.11 6.41 -7.42
N TYR A 78 -6.43 6.29 -7.31
CA TYR A 78 -7.37 7.15 -8.07
C TYR A 78 -7.23 8.64 -7.77
N PRO A 79 -7.07 9.11 -6.51
CA PRO A 79 -6.79 10.53 -6.25
C PRO A 79 -5.54 11.02 -6.96
N TRP A 80 -4.45 10.22 -7.00
CA TRP A 80 -3.25 10.59 -7.75
C TRP A 80 -3.53 10.63 -9.27
N ALA A 81 -4.16 9.61 -9.84
CA ALA A 81 -4.54 9.60 -11.25
C ALA A 81 -5.48 10.76 -11.62
N PHE A 82 -6.40 11.14 -10.72
CA PHE A 82 -7.27 12.30 -10.90
C PHE A 82 -6.50 13.63 -10.92
N LEU A 83 -5.55 13.81 -10.02
CA LEU A 83 -4.66 14.98 -10.02
C LEU A 83 -3.87 15.08 -11.33
N ARG A 84 -3.50 13.95 -11.95
CA ARG A 84 -2.84 13.90 -13.28
C ARG A 84 -3.67 14.50 -14.41
N LEU A 85 -5.00 14.62 -14.26
CA LEU A 85 -5.84 15.28 -15.26
C LEU A 85 -5.58 16.79 -15.36
N PHE A 86 -5.10 17.40 -14.29
CA PHE A 86 -4.92 18.85 -14.15
C PHE A 86 -3.45 19.26 -13.94
N LEU A 87 -2.64 18.35 -13.40
CA LEU A 87 -1.27 18.63 -12.98
C LEU A 87 -0.28 17.78 -13.79
N ARG A 88 0.95 18.31 -13.92
CA ARG A 88 2.08 17.55 -14.49
C ARG A 88 2.45 16.38 -13.56
N PRO A 89 3.10 15.32 -14.10
CA PRO A 89 3.40 14.10 -13.35
C PRO A 89 4.04 14.30 -11.98
N VAL A 90 5.11 15.08 -11.92
CA VAL A 90 5.87 15.34 -10.68
C VAL A 90 4.99 16.07 -9.66
N THR A 91 4.29 17.12 -10.08
CA THR A 91 3.42 17.89 -9.19
C THR A 91 2.24 17.05 -8.68
N ALA A 92 1.63 16.25 -9.54
CA ALA A 92 0.52 15.37 -9.15
C ALA A 92 0.95 14.35 -8.10
N PHE A 93 2.15 13.76 -8.26
CA PHE A 93 2.69 12.82 -7.28
C PHE A 93 2.91 13.47 -5.91
N TYR A 94 3.61 14.60 -5.85
CA TYR A 94 3.90 15.24 -4.57
C TYR A 94 2.67 15.87 -3.91
N CYS A 95 1.67 16.31 -4.67
CA CYS A 95 0.37 16.69 -4.11
C CYS A 95 -0.34 15.48 -3.47
N TRP A 96 -0.38 14.34 -4.15
CA TRP A 96 -0.95 13.11 -3.61
C TRP A 96 -0.16 12.61 -2.39
N TYR A 97 1.16 12.61 -2.46
CA TYR A 97 2.05 12.28 -1.34
C TYR A 97 1.73 13.13 -0.11
N GLY A 98 1.64 14.44 -0.30
CA GLY A 98 1.27 15.37 0.77
C GLY A 98 -0.12 15.09 1.35
N LEU A 99 -1.10 14.73 0.51
CA LEU A 99 -2.44 14.36 0.99
C LEU A 99 -2.41 13.10 1.88
N ILE A 100 -1.65 12.06 1.52
CA ILE A 100 -1.49 10.86 2.34
C ILE A 100 -0.79 11.21 3.66
N MET A 101 0.28 12.00 3.61
CA MET A 101 1.01 12.43 4.81
C MET A 101 0.13 13.24 5.76
N LEU A 102 -0.64 14.21 5.26
CA LEU A 102 -1.60 14.98 6.05
C LEU A 102 -2.71 14.09 6.64
N ALA A 103 -3.19 13.11 5.88
CA ALA A 103 -4.15 12.14 6.36
C ALA A 103 -3.56 11.29 7.50
N THR A 104 -2.29 10.89 7.41
CA THR A 104 -1.59 10.13 8.47
C THR A 104 -1.48 10.96 9.74
N PHE A 105 -1.04 12.22 9.66
CA PHE A 105 -1.00 13.14 10.79
C PHE A 105 -2.37 13.28 11.46
N THR A 106 -3.40 13.55 10.68
CA THR A 106 -4.75 13.81 11.20
C THR A 106 -5.36 12.57 11.83
N THR A 107 -5.23 11.42 11.20
CA THR A 107 -5.73 10.14 11.72
C THR A 107 -5.03 9.77 13.03
N ALA A 108 -3.70 9.82 13.08
CA ALA A 108 -2.94 9.54 14.29
C ALA A 108 -3.30 10.51 15.43
N TYR A 109 -3.43 11.81 15.12
CA TYR A 109 -3.81 12.82 16.09
C TYR A 109 -5.20 12.56 16.70
N PHE A 110 -6.22 12.39 15.88
CA PHE A 110 -7.59 12.23 16.38
C PHE A 110 -7.78 10.89 17.12
N CYS A 111 -7.15 9.83 16.65
CA CYS A 111 -7.19 8.54 17.34
C CYS A 111 -6.49 8.61 18.71
N MET A 112 -5.29 9.18 18.78
CA MET A 112 -4.58 9.34 20.05
C MET A 112 -5.28 10.32 20.98
N LYS A 113 -5.86 11.40 20.46
CA LYS A 113 -6.67 12.32 21.26
C LYS A 113 -7.90 11.64 21.85
N SER A 114 -8.58 10.80 21.07
CA SER A 114 -9.71 10.00 21.55
C SER A 114 -9.29 8.94 22.58
N PHE A 115 -8.10 8.37 22.40
CA PHE A 115 -7.53 7.37 23.30
C PHE A 115 -7.12 7.97 24.65
N SER A 116 -6.38 9.09 24.65
CA SER A 116 -5.76 9.70 25.83
C SER A 116 -6.57 10.84 26.45
N GLY A 117 -7.47 11.48 25.70
CA GLY A 117 -8.12 12.74 26.09
C GLY A 117 -7.19 13.95 26.08
N ARG A 118 -5.92 13.81 25.60
CA ARG A 118 -4.84 14.80 25.77
C ARG A 118 -4.33 15.30 24.43
N ARG A 119 -4.32 16.63 24.22
CA ARG A 119 -3.86 17.23 22.96
C ARG A 119 -2.35 17.17 22.78
N ILE A 120 -1.57 17.34 23.88
CA ILE A 120 -0.10 17.28 23.82
C ILE A 120 0.33 15.86 23.44
N ALA A 121 -0.21 14.86 24.14
CA ALA A 121 0.05 13.46 23.79
C ALA A 121 -0.29 13.17 22.33
N ALA A 122 -1.47 13.62 21.87
CA ALA A 122 -1.93 13.36 20.50
C ALA A 122 -1.05 14.05 19.44
N MET A 123 -0.63 15.29 19.67
CA MET A 123 0.25 16.02 18.75
C MET A 123 1.62 15.37 18.67
N THR A 124 2.22 15.04 19.81
CA THR A 124 3.54 14.38 19.84
C THR A 124 3.51 13.01 19.20
N THR A 125 2.50 12.18 19.51
CA THR A 125 2.30 10.87 18.88
C THR A 125 2.18 11.01 17.36
N SER A 126 1.35 11.93 16.90
CA SER A 126 1.13 12.16 15.47
C SER A 126 2.42 12.59 14.75
N LEU A 127 3.19 13.51 15.33
CA LEU A 127 4.47 13.96 14.78
C LEU A 127 5.49 12.81 14.73
N ALA A 128 5.71 12.13 15.85
CA ALA A 128 6.72 11.07 15.94
C ALA A 128 6.39 9.85 15.06
N TYR A 129 5.11 9.52 14.93
CA TYR A 129 4.67 8.42 14.07
C TYR A 129 4.82 8.76 12.59
N THR A 130 4.31 9.92 12.16
CA THR A 130 4.29 10.31 10.74
C THR A 130 5.66 10.70 10.22
N LEU A 131 6.51 11.31 11.05
CA LEU A 131 7.88 11.69 10.67
C LEU A 131 8.93 10.62 11.05
N GLY A 132 8.53 9.48 11.59
CA GLY A 132 9.43 8.38 11.84
C GLY A 132 10.14 7.92 10.56
N THR A 133 11.43 7.58 10.66
CA THR A 133 12.28 7.29 9.47
C THR A 133 11.77 6.11 8.67
N TYR A 134 11.14 5.13 9.31
CA TYR A 134 10.50 4.02 8.62
C TYR A 134 9.33 4.48 7.74
N HIS A 135 8.46 5.35 8.23
CA HIS A 135 7.34 5.89 7.45
C HIS A 135 7.83 6.71 6.26
N LEU A 136 8.89 7.51 6.44
CA LEU A 136 9.51 8.26 5.35
C LEU A 136 10.16 7.35 4.30
N TYR A 137 10.77 6.23 4.72
CA TYR A 137 11.26 5.18 3.82
C TYR A 137 10.14 4.59 2.95
N LEU A 138 8.99 4.27 3.54
CA LEU A 138 7.87 3.66 2.81
C LEU A 138 7.37 4.51 1.64
N SER A 139 7.48 5.82 1.75
CA SER A 139 6.90 6.78 0.81
C SER A 139 7.38 6.65 -0.64
N ASN A 140 8.58 6.09 -0.83
CA ASN A 140 9.15 5.82 -2.15
C ASN A 140 9.46 4.33 -2.39
N ALA A 141 9.55 3.53 -1.31
CA ALA A 141 9.98 2.14 -1.41
C ALA A 141 8.83 1.14 -1.41
N VAL A 142 7.77 1.36 -0.61
CA VAL A 142 6.65 0.42 -0.44
C VAL A 142 5.33 1.20 -0.36
N LEU A 143 4.87 1.70 -1.53
CA LEU A 143 3.73 2.64 -1.58
C LEU A 143 2.44 2.06 -1.01
N GLY A 144 2.18 0.77 -1.17
CA GLY A 144 0.99 0.14 -0.59
C GLY A 144 0.97 0.22 0.93
N GLU A 145 2.10 -0.05 1.57
CA GLU A 145 2.26 0.06 3.03
C GLU A 145 2.26 1.54 3.47
N PHE A 146 2.89 2.44 2.72
CA PHE A 146 2.84 3.89 2.97
C PHE A 146 1.41 4.43 3.12
N ILE A 147 0.50 3.98 2.26
CA ILE A 147 -0.92 4.33 2.37
C ILE A 147 -1.57 3.65 3.58
N ALA A 148 -1.26 2.37 3.81
CA ALA A 148 -1.88 1.57 4.85
C ALA A 148 -1.58 2.09 6.27
N VAL A 149 -0.36 2.55 6.53
CA VAL A 149 0.03 3.09 7.85
C VAL A 149 -0.83 4.29 8.28
N THR A 150 -1.44 5.01 7.35
CA THR A 150 -2.43 6.06 7.64
C THR A 150 -3.59 5.56 8.49
N PHE A 151 -4.00 4.31 8.31
CA PHE A 151 -5.20 3.75 8.92
C PHE A 151 -4.94 2.82 10.10
N LEU A 152 -3.66 2.48 10.39
CA LEU A 152 -3.29 1.69 11.57
C LEU A 152 -3.78 2.31 12.88
N PRO A 153 -3.58 3.62 13.15
CA PRO A 153 -4.07 4.23 14.37
C PRO A 153 -5.59 4.10 14.54
N LEU A 154 -6.36 4.22 13.45
CA LEU A 154 -7.81 4.06 13.47
C LEU A 154 -8.22 2.64 13.83
N ALA A 155 -7.61 1.64 13.18
CA ALA A 155 -7.92 0.24 13.40
C ALA A 155 -7.59 -0.18 14.85
N PHE A 156 -6.40 0.17 15.36
CA PHE A 156 -6.00 -0.19 16.73
C PHE A 156 -6.76 0.60 17.81
N TRP A 157 -7.06 1.89 17.59
CA TRP A 157 -7.91 2.65 18.49
C TRP A 157 -9.31 2.03 18.58
N ALA A 158 -9.95 1.74 17.45
CA ALA A 158 -11.28 1.15 17.45
C ALA A 158 -11.31 -0.25 18.07
N PHE A 159 -10.27 -1.06 17.82
CA PHE A 159 -10.11 -2.36 18.46
C PHE A 159 -9.95 -2.24 19.98
N HIS A 160 -9.16 -1.28 20.46
CA HIS A 160 -9.03 -0.96 21.88
C HIS A 160 -10.39 -0.55 22.49
N GLU A 161 -11.15 0.33 21.83
CA GLU A 161 -12.48 0.75 22.30
C GLU A 161 -13.39 -0.48 22.48
N ILE A 162 -13.45 -1.39 21.49
CA ILE A 162 -14.28 -2.59 21.58
C ILE A 162 -13.85 -3.47 22.76
N LEU A 163 -12.56 -3.73 22.94
CA LEU A 163 -12.09 -4.67 23.95
C LEU A 163 -12.11 -4.12 25.37
N PHE A 164 -11.90 -2.82 25.57
CA PHE A 164 -11.62 -2.25 26.89
C PHE A 164 -12.58 -1.14 27.31
N LYS A 165 -13.31 -0.50 26.34
CA LYS A 165 -14.20 0.62 26.64
C LYS A 165 -15.60 0.41 26.05
N ASP A 166 -15.90 1.08 24.95
CA ASP A 166 -17.22 1.17 24.32
C ASP A 166 -17.32 0.28 23.07
N CYS A 167 -17.90 -0.89 23.21
CA CYS A 167 -18.09 -1.83 22.10
C CYS A 167 -19.07 -1.32 21.03
N SER A 168 -19.85 -0.25 21.28
CA SER A 168 -20.71 0.37 20.26
C SER A 168 -19.90 1.02 19.13
N ARG A 169 -18.61 1.27 19.36
CA ARG A 169 -17.67 1.84 18.38
C ARG A 169 -17.16 0.84 17.34
N TRP A 170 -17.71 -0.37 17.31
CA TRP A 170 -17.35 -1.41 16.32
C TRP A 170 -17.38 -0.93 14.85
N PRO A 171 -18.22 0.05 14.40
CA PRO A 171 -18.18 0.50 13.02
C PRO A 171 -16.85 1.12 12.62
N TRP A 172 -16.15 1.77 13.56
CA TRP A 172 -14.84 2.37 13.29
C TRP A 172 -13.75 1.31 13.04
N LEU A 173 -13.85 0.13 13.67
CA LEU A 173 -12.97 -0.98 13.34
C LEU A 173 -13.24 -1.50 11.93
N ALA A 174 -14.50 -1.64 11.55
CA ALA A 174 -14.87 -2.03 10.19
C ALA A 174 -14.34 -1.02 9.15
N VAL A 175 -14.50 0.28 9.40
CA VAL A 175 -13.95 1.35 8.55
C VAL A 175 -12.43 1.25 8.47
N GLY A 176 -11.72 1.18 9.60
CA GLY A 176 -10.25 1.12 9.64
C GLY A 176 -9.71 -0.08 8.88
N MET A 177 -10.26 -1.28 9.11
CA MET A 177 -9.84 -2.52 8.43
C MET A 177 -10.16 -2.48 6.93
N SER A 178 -11.30 -1.89 6.53
CA SER A 178 -11.63 -1.74 5.10
C SER A 178 -10.71 -0.76 4.39
N LEU A 179 -10.34 0.36 5.02
CA LEU A 179 -9.38 1.31 4.46
C LEU A 179 -7.98 0.69 4.34
N LEU A 180 -7.58 -0.15 5.29
CA LEU A 180 -6.37 -0.98 5.17
C LEU A 180 -6.46 -1.94 3.98
N MET A 181 -7.60 -2.60 3.79
CA MET A 181 -7.83 -3.49 2.64
C MET A 181 -7.77 -2.75 1.30
N TYR A 182 -8.25 -1.51 1.24
CA TYR A 182 -8.18 -0.66 0.05
C TYR A 182 -6.76 -0.14 -0.24
N SER A 183 -5.86 -0.25 0.71
CA SER A 183 -4.46 0.18 0.62
C SER A 183 -3.52 -0.98 0.31
N HIS A 184 -3.49 -1.99 1.22
CA HIS A 184 -2.49 -3.06 1.18
C HIS A 184 -2.98 -4.32 1.91
N VAL A 185 -3.24 -5.37 1.16
CA VAL A 185 -3.80 -6.63 1.69
C VAL A 185 -2.91 -7.24 2.78
N LEU A 186 -1.59 -7.21 2.59
CA LEU A 186 -0.65 -7.75 3.59
C LEU A 186 -0.72 -6.99 4.92
N SER A 187 -0.93 -5.66 4.90
CA SER A 187 -1.13 -4.89 6.13
C SER A 187 -2.40 -5.29 6.88
N VAL A 188 -3.46 -5.72 6.18
CA VAL A 188 -4.66 -6.29 6.84
C VAL A 188 -4.31 -7.57 7.56
N MET A 189 -3.54 -8.47 6.92
CA MET A 189 -3.09 -9.72 7.52
C MET A 189 -2.28 -9.45 8.80
N MET A 190 -1.22 -8.64 8.70
CA MET A 190 -0.35 -8.30 9.84
C MET A 190 -1.11 -7.59 10.97
N THR A 191 -2.01 -6.65 10.64
CA THR A 191 -2.88 -5.99 11.62
C THR A 191 -3.76 -7.01 12.34
N SER A 192 -4.35 -7.95 11.59
CA SER A 192 -5.20 -9.01 12.16
C SER A 192 -4.41 -9.96 13.05
N GLU A 193 -3.17 -10.31 12.69
CA GLU A 193 -2.27 -11.12 13.51
C GLU A 193 -1.98 -10.47 14.86
N ILE A 194 -1.58 -9.19 14.84
CA ILE A 194 -1.27 -8.44 16.07
C ILE A 194 -2.54 -8.31 16.94
N MET A 195 -3.68 -7.94 16.32
CA MET A 195 -4.96 -7.86 17.02
C MET A 195 -5.38 -9.20 17.61
N PHE A 196 -5.15 -10.30 16.90
CA PHE A 196 -5.46 -11.63 17.37
C PHE A 196 -4.60 -12.01 18.59
N VAL A 197 -3.31 -11.70 18.58
CA VAL A 197 -2.43 -11.92 19.76
C VAL A 197 -2.94 -11.11 20.97
N ILE A 198 -3.27 -9.82 20.78
CA ILE A 198 -3.81 -8.97 21.85
C ILE A 198 -5.15 -9.53 22.36
N PHE A 199 -6.01 -10.01 21.45
CA PHE A 199 -7.28 -10.64 21.82
C PHE A 199 -7.09 -11.91 22.65
N LEU A 200 -6.14 -12.78 22.26
CA LEU A 200 -5.82 -13.99 23.02
C LEU A 200 -5.27 -13.65 24.43
N MET A 201 -4.38 -12.67 24.52
CA MET A 201 -3.88 -12.19 25.80
C MET A 201 -5.04 -11.69 26.68
N LYS A 202 -5.96 -10.89 26.10
CA LYS A 202 -7.13 -10.43 26.82
C LYS A 202 -8.01 -11.60 27.30
N LEU A 203 -8.17 -12.64 26.47
CA LEU A 203 -8.97 -13.82 26.82
C LEU A 203 -8.35 -14.61 27.96
N VAL A 204 -7.02 -14.73 28.01
CA VAL A 204 -6.28 -15.45 29.07
C VAL A 204 -6.32 -14.69 30.41
N PHE A 205 -6.12 -13.37 30.37
CA PHE A 205 -5.98 -12.58 31.61
C PHE A 205 -7.27 -11.92 32.08
N ALA A 206 -8.32 -11.90 31.26
CA ALA A 206 -9.61 -11.33 31.64
C ALA A 206 -10.74 -11.93 30.79
N ARG A 207 -11.95 -11.95 31.34
CA ARG A 207 -13.14 -12.39 30.58
C ARG A 207 -13.54 -11.36 29.52
N ILE A 208 -13.93 -11.86 28.34
CA ILE A 208 -14.53 -11.06 27.28
C ILE A 208 -16.04 -11.31 27.33
N ASP A 209 -16.82 -10.26 27.51
CA ASP A 209 -18.28 -10.37 27.51
C ASP A 209 -18.84 -10.64 26.12
N ARG A 210 -20.05 -11.21 26.08
CA ARG A 210 -20.73 -11.57 24.81
C ARG A 210 -20.95 -10.37 23.88
N GLN A 211 -21.16 -9.17 24.42
CA GLN A 211 -21.43 -7.99 23.60
C GLN A 211 -20.19 -7.56 22.82
N ARG A 212 -18.99 -7.63 23.44
CA ARG A 212 -17.71 -7.33 22.78
C ARG A 212 -17.40 -8.33 21.68
N PHE A 213 -17.67 -9.61 21.92
CA PHE A 213 -17.50 -10.64 20.91
C PHE A 213 -18.43 -10.42 19.71
N ILE A 214 -19.72 -10.09 19.95
CA ILE A 214 -20.67 -9.74 18.89
C ILE A 214 -20.23 -8.48 18.15
N ALA A 215 -19.68 -7.48 18.83
CA ALA A 215 -19.15 -6.26 18.20
C ALA A 215 -17.99 -6.56 17.25
N LEU A 216 -17.07 -7.45 17.62
CA LEU A 216 -15.99 -7.92 16.74
C LEU A 216 -16.54 -8.65 15.52
N ILE A 217 -17.50 -9.57 15.69
CA ILE A 217 -18.14 -10.27 14.57
C ILE A 217 -18.83 -9.28 13.61
N LYS A 218 -19.55 -8.28 14.13
CA LYS A 218 -20.16 -7.22 13.31
C LYS A 218 -19.09 -6.43 12.54
N ALA A 219 -17.98 -6.06 13.19
CA ALA A 219 -16.89 -5.34 12.53
C ALA A 219 -16.30 -6.18 11.40
N VAL A 220 -16.00 -7.46 11.63
CA VAL A 220 -15.51 -8.38 10.60
C VAL A 220 -16.50 -8.52 9.44
N GLY A 221 -17.78 -8.77 9.73
CA GLY A 221 -18.81 -8.92 8.71
C GLY A 221 -18.95 -7.68 7.82
N VAL A 222 -18.96 -6.49 8.42
CA VAL A 222 -19.02 -5.23 7.66
C VAL A 222 -17.71 -4.96 6.90
N THR A 223 -16.54 -5.29 7.46
CA THR A 223 -15.27 -5.23 6.71
C THR A 223 -15.33 -6.09 5.45
N ILE A 224 -15.87 -7.31 5.56
CA ILE A 224 -16.04 -8.20 4.40
C ILE A 224 -16.96 -7.56 3.36
N LEU A 225 -18.13 -7.05 3.76
CA LEU A 225 -19.08 -6.40 2.83
C LEU A 225 -18.46 -5.20 2.11
N LEU A 226 -17.71 -4.36 2.82
CA LEU A 226 -17.01 -3.21 2.26
C LEU A 226 -15.89 -3.63 1.31
N SER A 227 -15.27 -4.79 1.51
CA SER A 227 -14.10 -5.25 0.76
C SER A 227 -14.43 -6.26 -0.35
N LEU A 228 -15.70 -6.63 -0.52
CA LEU A 228 -16.11 -7.68 -1.48
C LEU A 228 -15.60 -7.43 -2.90
N PHE A 229 -15.59 -6.18 -3.38
CA PHE A 229 -15.16 -5.86 -4.74
C PHE A 229 -13.66 -6.11 -4.98
N ILE A 230 -12.84 -6.15 -3.91
CA ILE A 230 -11.43 -6.58 -3.98
C ILE A 230 -11.34 -8.11 -3.89
N VAL A 231 -12.18 -8.74 -3.07
CA VAL A 231 -12.13 -10.18 -2.83
C VAL A 231 -12.68 -10.99 -4.02
N ILE A 232 -13.73 -10.51 -4.68
CA ILE A 232 -14.39 -11.22 -5.79
C ILE A 232 -13.43 -11.55 -6.95
N PRO A 233 -12.57 -10.63 -7.46
CA PRO A 233 -11.59 -10.98 -8.48
C PRO A 233 -10.62 -12.09 -8.06
N TYR A 234 -10.20 -12.13 -6.79
CA TYR A 234 -9.41 -13.27 -6.29
C TYR A 234 -10.17 -14.60 -6.41
N LEU A 235 -11.45 -14.62 -6.07
CA LEU A 235 -12.26 -15.84 -6.13
C LEU A 235 -12.55 -16.25 -7.58
N THR A 236 -12.76 -15.32 -8.49
CA THR A 236 -13.16 -15.63 -9.86
C THR A 236 -11.99 -15.85 -10.81
N ASP A 237 -10.89 -15.13 -10.63
CA ASP A 237 -9.79 -15.07 -11.59
C ASP A 237 -8.44 -15.56 -11.06
N PHE A 238 -8.27 -15.71 -9.72
CA PHE A 238 -7.00 -16.14 -9.12
C PHE A 238 -7.06 -17.55 -8.53
N ILE A 239 -7.98 -17.81 -7.59
CA ILE A 239 -8.05 -19.10 -6.89
C ILE A 239 -8.37 -20.24 -7.86
N GLY A 240 -7.50 -21.26 -7.89
CA GLY A 240 -7.63 -22.42 -8.78
C GLY A 240 -7.37 -22.14 -10.26
N LYS A 241 -6.81 -20.98 -10.63
CA LYS A 241 -6.57 -20.57 -12.03
C LYS A 241 -5.11 -20.64 -12.45
N ASN A 242 -4.22 -21.14 -11.62
CA ASN A 242 -2.78 -21.22 -11.93
C ASN A 242 -2.17 -19.87 -12.31
N ILE A 243 -2.55 -18.82 -11.57
CA ILE A 243 -1.98 -17.49 -11.65
C ILE A 243 -0.89 -17.37 -10.58
N THR A 244 0.22 -16.73 -10.92
CA THR A 244 1.30 -16.47 -9.96
C THR A 244 0.96 -15.26 -9.10
N SER A 245 1.47 -15.23 -7.87
CA SER A 245 1.48 -14.05 -7.01
C SER A 245 2.91 -13.62 -6.72
N ALA A 246 3.06 -12.52 -6.00
CA ALA A 246 4.31 -12.24 -5.31
C ALA A 246 4.66 -13.47 -4.46
N GLN A 247 5.92 -13.90 -4.54
CA GLN A 247 6.30 -15.19 -3.93
C GLN A 247 6.26 -15.10 -2.40
N PRO A 248 5.61 -16.06 -1.72
CA PRO A 248 5.81 -16.22 -0.29
C PRO A 248 7.25 -16.65 -0.02
N GLY A 249 7.75 -16.30 1.14
CA GLY A 249 9.10 -16.67 1.60
C GLY A 249 9.78 -15.51 2.28
N ILE A 250 10.36 -15.77 3.45
CA ILE A 250 11.10 -14.75 4.19
C ILE A 250 12.40 -14.42 3.44
N SER A 251 12.56 -13.17 3.07
CA SER A 251 13.76 -12.68 2.39
C SER A 251 14.95 -12.64 3.37
N LYS A 252 15.80 -13.67 3.32
CA LYS A 252 16.99 -13.75 4.18
C LYS A 252 17.89 -12.50 4.13
N PRO A 253 18.18 -11.88 2.96
CA PRO A 253 18.96 -10.65 2.89
C PRO A 253 18.32 -9.46 3.60
N MET A 254 16.99 -9.46 3.74
CA MET A 254 16.24 -8.38 4.40
C MET A 254 16.03 -8.63 5.91
N LEU A 255 16.47 -9.79 6.41
CA LEU A 255 16.39 -10.14 7.82
C LEU A 255 17.66 -9.67 8.54
N LYS A 256 17.58 -8.55 9.23
CA LYS A 256 18.73 -7.87 9.86
C LYS A 256 18.82 -8.17 11.37
N PRO A 257 20.04 -8.11 11.93
CA PRO A 257 20.24 -8.17 13.37
C PRO A 257 19.53 -7.02 14.10
N LEU A 258 19.21 -7.23 15.38
CA LEU A 258 18.64 -6.16 16.23
C LEU A 258 19.57 -4.93 16.30
N MET A 259 20.88 -5.16 16.30
CA MET A 259 21.86 -4.07 16.35
C MET A 259 21.78 -3.15 15.12
N ASP A 260 21.44 -3.68 13.95
CA ASP A 260 21.24 -2.86 12.75
C ASP A 260 20.03 -1.94 12.93
N VAL A 261 18.92 -2.43 13.53
CA VAL A 261 17.75 -1.60 13.81
C VAL A 261 18.08 -0.49 14.80
N ILE A 262 18.86 -0.81 15.85
CA ILE A 262 19.29 0.16 16.86
C ILE A 262 20.20 1.23 16.21
N SER A 263 21.28 0.81 15.54
CA SER A 263 22.24 1.74 14.94
C SER A 263 21.63 2.62 13.85
N THR A 264 20.82 2.04 12.97
CA THR A 264 20.12 2.78 11.92
C THR A 264 19.15 3.81 12.50
N SER A 265 18.44 3.45 13.60
CA SER A 265 17.51 4.37 14.26
C SER A 265 18.24 5.50 14.99
N PHE A 266 19.40 5.26 15.62
CA PHE A 266 20.21 6.31 16.25
C PHE A 266 20.82 7.27 15.22
N ASN A 267 21.17 6.78 14.04
CA ASN A 267 21.68 7.61 12.94
C ASN A 267 20.54 8.35 12.21
N ASP A 268 19.30 8.15 12.59
CA ASP A 268 18.08 8.70 11.96
C ASP A 268 18.05 8.49 10.43
N ALA A 269 18.59 7.36 9.96
CA ALA A 269 18.69 7.03 8.55
C ALA A 269 17.33 6.60 7.97
N ILE A 270 17.00 7.10 6.78
CA ILE A 270 15.80 6.70 6.02
C ILE A 270 16.05 5.30 5.43
N SER A 271 15.54 4.28 6.07
CA SER A 271 15.91 2.89 5.79
C SER A 271 14.80 1.92 6.23
N PRO A 272 14.70 0.71 5.63
CA PRO A 272 13.78 -0.31 6.08
C PRO A 272 14.07 -0.82 7.51
N ASN A 273 15.24 -0.53 8.07
CA ASN A 273 15.67 -1.07 9.37
C ASN A 273 15.76 0.00 10.47
N GLY A 274 15.13 1.16 10.31
CA GLY A 274 15.16 2.24 11.30
C GLY A 274 13.78 2.76 11.64
N ILE A 275 13.57 3.18 12.89
CA ILE A 275 12.34 3.85 13.36
C ILE A 275 12.57 5.31 13.76
N GLY A 276 13.83 5.75 13.71
CA GLY A 276 14.25 7.10 14.08
C GLY A 276 14.64 7.26 15.55
N ILE A 277 15.41 8.31 15.81
CA ILE A 277 16.05 8.53 17.11
C ILE A 277 15.05 8.66 18.27
N PHE A 278 13.93 9.36 18.07
CA PHE A 278 12.96 9.58 19.14
C PHE A 278 12.24 8.30 19.56
N LEU A 279 11.93 7.42 18.59
CA LEU A 279 11.24 6.16 18.88
C LEU A 279 12.18 5.11 19.47
N ILE A 280 13.45 5.05 19.02
CA ILE A 280 14.41 4.13 19.61
C ILE A 280 14.79 4.57 21.04
N LEU A 281 14.95 5.87 21.30
CA LEU A 281 15.12 6.38 22.66
C LEU A 281 13.89 6.06 23.54
N THR A 282 12.68 6.11 22.98
CA THR A 282 11.47 5.69 23.68
C THR A 282 11.48 4.19 23.97
N ALA A 283 12.00 3.36 23.07
CA ALA A 283 12.16 1.93 23.31
C ALA A 283 13.12 1.64 24.48
N VAL A 284 14.19 2.43 24.61
CA VAL A 284 15.19 2.26 25.69
C VAL A 284 14.70 2.88 27.00
N LEU A 285 14.22 4.11 26.99
CA LEU A 285 13.91 4.90 28.19
C LEU A 285 12.45 4.77 28.65
N GLY A 286 11.57 4.26 27.80
CA GLY A 286 10.14 4.15 28.09
C GLY A 286 9.82 3.22 29.27
N CYS A 287 10.72 2.29 29.60
CA CYS A 287 10.60 1.45 30.78
C CYS A 287 10.45 2.28 32.07
N ALA A 288 11.27 3.32 32.23
CA ALA A 288 11.20 4.19 33.41
C ALA A 288 9.83 4.91 33.53
N LEU A 289 9.28 5.35 32.40
CA LEU A 289 7.94 5.97 32.37
C LEU A 289 6.85 4.97 32.76
N VAL A 290 6.90 3.78 32.17
CA VAL A 290 5.91 2.72 32.38
C VAL A 290 5.87 2.28 33.83
N LEU A 291 7.04 2.10 34.43
CA LEU A 291 7.18 1.77 35.86
C LEU A 291 6.67 2.90 36.77
N LYS A 292 6.96 4.17 36.40
CA LYS A 292 6.50 5.35 37.16
C LYS A 292 5.00 5.52 37.16
N LEU A 293 4.34 5.29 36.01
CA LEU A 293 2.90 5.49 35.83
C LEU A 293 2.06 4.31 36.31
N ASP A 294 2.65 3.17 36.56
CA ASP A 294 2.01 1.91 36.99
C ASP A 294 0.71 1.60 36.20
N SER A 295 0.73 1.87 34.90
CA SER A 295 -0.41 1.70 34.02
C SER A 295 -0.29 0.40 33.22
N ARG A 296 -1.11 -0.61 33.56
CA ARG A 296 -1.15 -1.88 32.82
C ARG A 296 -1.34 -1.71 31.32
N LEU A 297 -2.18 -0.74 30.91
CA LEU A 297 -2.42 -0.46 29.49
C LEU A 297 -1.17 0.09 28.83
N LEU A 298 -0.51 1.08 29.43
CA LEU A 298 0.71 1.67 28.88
C LEU A 298 1.85 0.65 28.85
N THR A 299 1.94 -0.22 29.86
CA THR A 299 2.87 -1.37 29.88
C THR A 299 2.61 -2.29 28.70
N ALA A 300 1.35 -2.66 28.46
CA ALA A 300 0.99 -3.52 27.33
C ALA A 300 1.35 -2.86 25.96
N VAL A 301 1.07 -1.56 25.80
CA VAL A 301 1.43 -0.79 24.60
C VAL A 301 2.95 -0.78 24.39
N TYR A 302 3.72 -0.51 25.45
CA TYR A 302 5.18 -0.47 25.40
C TYR A 302 5.79 -1.84 25.06
N VAL A 303 5.36 -2.89 25.79
CA VAL A 303 5.83 -4.27 25.56
C VAL A 303 5.48 -4.74 24.15
N THR A 304 4.29 -4.40 23.65
CA THR A 304 3.91 -4.71 22.26
C THR A 304 4.86 -4.04 21.28
N GLY A 305 5.16 -2.74 21.46
CA GLY A 305 6.13 -2.02 20.62
C GLY A 305 7.51 -2.67 20.60
N LEU A 306 8.04 -3.04 21.78
CA LEU A 306 9.32 -3.74 21.90
C LEU A 306 9.31 -5.13 21.25
N SER A 307 8.25 -5.90 21.48
CA SER A 307 8.09 -7.23 20.88
C SER A 307 8.10 -7.17 19.35
N LEU A 308 7.46 -6.14 18.78
CA LEU A 308 7.41 -5.94 17.33
C LEU A 308 8.76 -5.53 16.74
N ILE A 309 9.61 -4.78 17.49
CA ILE A 309 11.01 -4.58 17.11
C ILE A 309 11.74 -5.92 17.04
N ILE A 310 11.60 -6.77 18.05
CA ILE A 310 12.25 -8.09 18.08
C ILE A 310 11.77 -8.95 16.91
N VAL A 311 10.46 -9.00 16.67
CA VAL A 311 9.85 -9.74 15.56
C VAL A 311 10.34 -9.23 14.19
N SER A 312 10.67 -7.95 14.08
CA SER A 312 11.21 -7.39 12.82
C SER A 312 12.63 -7.82 12.49
N THR A 313 13.32 -8.51 13.39
CA THR A 313 14.77 -8.83 13.32
C THR A 313 15.05 -10.33 13.20
N SER A 314 16.32 -10.67 12.99
CA SER A 314 16.82 -12.05 12.97
C SER A 314 16.83 -12.73 14.34
N VAL A 315 16.56 -11.99 15.44
CA VAL A 315 16.37 -12.58 16.78
C VAL A 315 15.13 -13.46 16.81
N PHE A 316 14.10 -13.09 16.08
CA PHE A 316 12.89 -13.91 15.97
C PHE A 316 13.13 -15.09 14.99
N PRO A 317 12.72 -16.32 15.34
CA PRO A 317 13.06 -17.53 14.57
C PRO A 317 12.23 -17.70 13.29
N TRP A 318 12.32 -16.75 12.37
CA TRP A 318 11.60 -16.74 11.10
C TRP A 318 11.81 -17.99 10.24
N GLY A 319 12.98 -18.63 10.37
CA GLY A 319 13.28 -19.88 9.65
C GLY A 319 12.26 -20.99 9.93
N ASN A 320 11.74 -21.06 11.16
CA ASN A 320 10.76 -22.07 11.57
C ASN A 320 9.35 -21.80 11.01
N LEU A 321 9.11 -20.61 10.46
CA LEU A 321 7.83 -20.20 9.90
C LEU A 321 7.81 -20.15 8.37
N SER A 322 8.89 -20.59 7.70
CA SER A 322 9.05 -20.52 6.24
C SER A 322 7.97 -21.29 5.47
N ASP A 323 7.48 -22.40 6.03
CA ASP A 323 6.46 -23.25 5.42
C ASP A 323 5.04 -22.98 5.96
N THR A 324 4.85 -21.87 6.67
CA THR A 324 3.58 -21.45 7.22
C THR A 324 3.01 -20.23 6.47
N PRO A 325 1.73 -19.87 6.65
CA PRO A 325 1.17 -18.63 6.10
C PRO A 325 1.94 -17.36 6.51
N PHE A 326 2.67 -17.36 7.62
CA PHE A 326 3.51 -16.23 8.05
C PHE A 326 4.65 -15.91 7.07
N SER A 327 5.04 -16.85 6.22
CA SER A 327 6.00 -16.60 5.13
C SER A 327 5.53 -15.54 4.13
N MET A 328 4.22 -15.27 4.08
CA MET A 328 3.63 -14.19 3.26
C MET A 328 4.08 -12.79 3.69
N VAL A 329 4.55 -12.61 4.93
CA VAL A 329 5.14 -11.35 5.40
C VAL A 329 6.34 -10.95 4.54
N GLN A 330 7.10 -11.90 3.99
CA GLN A 330 8.26 -11.75 3.12
C GLN A 330 9.42 -10.94 3.75
N MET A 331 9.12 -9.80 4.34
CA MET A 331 10.06 -8.83 4.88
C MET A 331 9.67 -8.46 6.32
N PRO A 332 10.28 -9.10 7.32
CA PRO A 332 9.94 -8.88 8.73
C PRO A 332 10.06 -7.44 9.22
N PHE A 333 10.90 -6.62 8.60
CA PHE A 333 11.00 -5.19 8.94
C PHE A 333 9.66 -4.43 8.83
N ARG A 334 8.65 -4.96 8.11
CA ARG A 334 7.30 -4.37 8.04
C ARG A 334 6.62 -4.24 9.40
N TYR A 335 7.02 -5.05 10.38
CA TYR A 335 6.53 -4.89 11.77
C TYR A 335 7.00 -3.58 12.42
N LEU A 336 8.00 -2.89 11.86
CA LEU A 336 8.45 -1.59 12.34
C LEU A 336 7.40 -0.48 12.17
N SER A 337 6.47 -0.58 11.19
CA SER A 337 5.30 0.31 11.11
C SER A 337 4.47 0.28 12.39
N TYR A 338 4.21 -0.91 12.89
CA TYR A 338 3.42 -1.14 14.09
C TYR A 338 4.21 -0.77 15.35
N ALA A 339 5.48 -1.18 15.44
CA ALA A 339 6.36 -0.79 16.53
C ALA A 339 6.44 0.73 16.67
N SER A 340 6.60 1.45 15.55
CA SER A 340 6.62 2.91 15.51
C SER A 340 5.34 3.52 16.07
N MET A 341 4.17 2.97 15.70
CA MET A 341 2.88 3.43 16.21
C MET A 341 2.76 3.25 17.72
N PHE A 342 3.07 2.06 18.24
CA PHE A 342 2.96 1.79 19.68
C PHE A 342 3.95 2.63 20.49
N LEU A 343 5.19 2.76 20.04
CA LEU A 343 6.21 3.58 20.73
C LEU A 343 5.89 5.07 20.62
N ALA A 344 5.30 5.56 19.54
CA ALA A 344 4.85 6.94 19.44
C ALA A 344 3.75 7.26 20.46
N VAL A 345 2.86 6.31 20.79
CA VAL A 345 1.87 6.46 21.87
C VAL A 345 2.57 6.62 23.23
N VAL A 346 3.61 5.82 23.49
CA VAL A 346 4.40 5.93 24.72
C VAL A 346 5.12 7.27 24.81
N LEU A 347 5.77 7.71 23.70
CA LEU A 347 6.45 9.01 23.63
C LEU A 347 5.47 10.17 23.87
N GLY A 348 4.32 10.14 23.19
CA GLY A 348 3.29 11.17 23.37
C GLY A 348 2.79 11.25 24.81
N THR A 349 2.60 10.11 25.46
CA THR A 349 2.23 10.04 26.87
C THR A 349 3.34 10.59 27.77
N ALA A 350 4.62 10.27 27.49
CA ALA A 350 5.77 10.77 28.25
C ALA A 350 5.86 12.31 28.20
N VAL A 351 5.67 12.88 27.01
CA VAL A 351 5.73 14.34 26.83
C VAL A 351 4.56 15.04 27.51
N ASP A 352 3.37 14.46 27.49
CA ASP A 352 2.21 15.01 28.21
C ASP A 352 2.43 14.96 29.72
N GLU A 353 2.97 13.87 30.26
CA GLU A 353 3.31 13.76 31.68
C GLU A 353 4.39 14.76 32.10
N LEU A 354 5.44 14.94 31.29
CA LEU A 354 6.46 15.96 31.52
C LEU A 354 5.84 17.36 31.58
N SER A 355 4.89 17.66 30.67
CA SER A 355 4.22 18.96 30.62
C SER A 355 3.41 19.27 31.88
N ARG A 356 2.97 18.26 32.63
CA ARG A 356 2.15 18.36 33.85
C ARG A 356 2.94 18.17 35.13
N SER A 357 4.17 17.67 35.05
CA SER A 357 5.00 17.41 36.24
C SER A 357 5.23 18.68 37.06
N GLU A 358 4.99 18.62 38.34
CA GLU A 358 5.26 19.72 39.29
C GLU A 358 6.75 19.89 39.59
N ALA A 359 7.57 18.90 39.27
CA ALA A 359 9.02 18.93 39.51
C ALA A 359 9.75 20.02 38.68
N PHE A 360 9.10 20.55 37.64
CA PHE A 360 9.72 21.52 36.74
C PHE A 360 8.89 22.80 36.65
N ASN A 361 9.56 23.94 36.52
CA ASN A 361 8.90 25.22 36.33
C ASN A 361 8.28 25.35 34.91
N THR A 362 7.37 26.33 34.75
CA THR A 362 6.63 26.54 33.50
C THR A 362 7.56 26.81 32.31
N THR A 363 8.64 27.54 32.52
CA THR A 363 9.61 27.87 31.47
C THR A 363 10.29 26.62 30.96
N PHE A 364 10.82 25.78 31.86
CA PHE A 364 11.44 24.51 31.50
C PHE A 364 10.47 23.62 30.69
N LYS A 365 9.23 23.44 31.16
CA LYS A 365 8.21 22.64 30.47
C LYS A 365 7.95 23.13 29.04
N ARG A 366 7.76 24.46 28.89
CA ARG A 366 7.52 25.07 27.56
C ARG A 366 8.73 24.92 26.65
N THR A 367 9.93 25.16 27.16
CA THR A 367 11.17 25.00 26.38
C THR A 367 11.38 23.56 25.99
N ALA A 368 11.27 22.60 26.93
CA ALA A 368 11.42 21.18 26.64
C ALA A 368 10.41 20.69 25.60
N PHE A 369 9.14 21.10 25.72
CA PHE A 369 8.11 20.77 24.74
C PHE A 369 8.42 21.36 23.35
N ALA A 370 8.78 22.63 23.30
CA ALA A 370 9.15 23.30 22.05
C ALA A 370 10.37 22.65 21.39
N THR A 371 11.45 22.41 22.16
CA THR A 371 12.67 21.77 21.67
C THR A 371 12.39 20.37 21.15
N MET A 372 11.59 19.58 21.88
CA MET A 372 11.22 18.23 21.44
C MET A 372 10.38 18.24 20.18
N THR A 373 9.38 19.15 20.09
CA THR A 373 8.53 19.29 18.91
C THR A 373 9.35 19.70 17.68
N VAL A 374 10.25 20.67 17.86
CA VAL A 374 11.17 21.12 16.80
C VAL A 374 12.13 20.00 16.42
N GLY A 375 12.68 19.26 17.39
CA GLY A 375 13.57 18.13 17.12
C GLY A 375 12.89 17.00 16.35
N ILE A 376 11.67 16.61 16.76
CA ILE A 376 10.87 15.57 16.05
C ILE A 376 10.59 15.97 14.60
N PHE A 377 10.57 17.26 14.28
CA PHE A 377 10.41 17.74 12.91
C PHE A 377 11.76 17.89 12.18
N LEU A 378 12.72 18.64 12.76
CA LEU A 378 13.93 19.05 12.04
C LEU A 378 14.89 17.88 11.78
N ILE A 379 15.00 16.91 12.69
CA ILE A 379 15.95 15.81 12.52
C ILE A 379 15.50 14.91 11.37
N PRO A 380 14.28 14.35 11.33
CA PRO A 380 13.82 13.57 10.18
C PRO A 380 13.74 14.39 8.87
N TYR A 381 13.41 15.70 8.95
CA TYR A 381 13.43 16.58 7.78
C TYR A 381 14.83 16.66 7.17
N SER A 382 15.85 16.88 8.01
CA SER A 382 17.24 16.94 7.57
C SER A 382 17.72 15.61 6.98
N GLY A 383 17.40 14.49 7.65
CA GLY A 383 17.71 13.14 7.18
C GLY A 383 17.04 12.83 5.84
N HIS A 384 15.77 13.17 5.71
CA HIS A 384 15.02 12.96 4.47
C HIS A 384 15.55 13.79 3.30
N HIS A 385 15.91 15.06 3.55
CA HIS A 385 16.51 15.93 2.54
C HIS A 385 17.90 15.44 2.12
N HIS A 386 18.71 14.96 3.07
CA HIS A 386 20.03 14.39 2.78
C HIS A 386 19.93 13.13 1.93
N ASP A 387 19.07 12.18 2.33
CA ASP A 387 18.80 10.94 1.61
C ASP A 387 18.31 11.20 0.18
N LEU A 388 17.36 12.14 0.03
CA LEU A 388 16.87 12.56 -1.29
C LEU A 388 18.00 13.06 -2.18
N ASN A 389 18.86 13.94 -1.67
CA ASN A 389 19.97 14.51 -2.47
C ASN A 389 20.98 13.44 -2.85
N GLN A 390 21.36 12.55 -1.94
CA GLN A 390 22.26 11.43 -2.24
C GLN A 390 21.69 10.50 -3.31
N ASN A 391 20.44 10.13 -3.16
CA ASN A 391 19.80 9.22 -4.11
C ASN A 391 19.60 9.87 -5.49
N LEU A 392 19.31 11.18 -5.55
CA LEU A 392 19.22 11.90 -6.83
C LEU A 392 20.58 12.02 -7.53
N GLN A 393 21.69 12.16 -6.79
CA GLN A 393 23.03 12.16 -7.37
C GLN A 393 23.42 10.80 -7.96
N ASN A 394 22.92 9.72 -7.38
CA ASN A 394 23.20 8.35 -7.81
C ASN A 394 22.15 7.80 -8.80
N ALA A 395 21.07 8.54 -9.04
CA ALA A 395 19.97 8.07 -9.87
C ALA A 395 20.30 8.18 -11.37
N GLU A 396 19.86 7.17 -12.13
CA GLU A 396 19.89 7.25 -13.59
C GLU A 396 18.88 8.29 -14.09
N THR A 397 19.35 9.25 -14.87
CA THR A 397 18.55 10.36 -15.42
C THR A 397 18.20 10.16 -16.89
N HIS A 398 18.92 9.29 -17.61
CA HIS A 398 18.81 9.08 -19.04
C HIS A 398 17.89 7.88 -19.38
N LEU A 399 16.60 8.01 -19.11
CA LEU A 399 15.63 7.05 -19.63
C LEU A 399 15.43 7.29 -21.13
N LEU A 400 15.72 6.27 -21.93
CA LEU A 400 15.64 6.34 -23.39
C LEU A 400 14.20 6.22 -23.87
N LYS A 401 13.83 7.06 -24.84
CA LYS A 401 12.52 7.01 -25.51
C LYS A 401 12.34 5.71 -26.30
N ASP A 402 13.40 5.35 -27.03
CA ASP A 402 13.43 4.15 -27.85
C ASP A 402 14.47 3.21 -27.27
N ARG A 403 14.01 2.22 -26.52
CA ARG A 403 14.84 1.11 -26.07
C ARG A 403 15.49 0.44 -27.29
N LYS A 404 16.82 0.33 -27.31
CA LYS A 404 17.54 -0.33 -28.41
C LYS A 404 16.90 -1.70 -28.68
N SER A 405 16.39 -1.90 -29.89
CA SER A 405 15.79 -3.18 -30.25
C SER A 405 16.82 -4.29 -30.13
N GLY A 406 16.56 -5.26 -29.28
CA GLY A 406 17.39 -6.47 -29.13
C GLY A 406 17.95 -6.77 -27.77
N ALA A 407 18.06 -5.79 -26.86
CA ALA A 407 18.45 -6.05 -25.47
C ALA A 407 17.26 -5.90 -24.53
N PHE A 408 17.00 -6.93 -23.72
CA PHE A 408 16.06 -6.82 -22.62
C PHE A 408 16.67 -5.93 -21.53
N GLU A 409 16.02 -4.80 -21.25
CA GLU A 409 16.47 -3.84 -20.25
C GLU A 409 15.31 -3.53 -19.32
N GLN A 410 15.55 -3.64 -18.00
CA GLN A 410 14.61 -3.23 -16.97
C GLN A 410 14.80 -1.78 -16.60
N LEU A 411 13.82 -1.20 -15.92
CA LEU A 411 13.99 0.10 -15.29
C LEU A 411 15.18 0.05 -14.31
N PRO A 412 16.07 1.06 -14.29
CA PRO A 412 17.19 1.13 -13.35
C PRO A 412 16.74 1.00 -11.89
N ASP A 413 17.64 0.53 -11.02
CA ASP A 413 17.37 0.34 -9.60
C ASP A 413 16.95 1.63 -8.89
N ILE A 414 17.56 2.73 -9.30
CA ILE A 414 17.24 4.08 -8.86
C ILE A 414 17.20 4.97 -10.10
N ALA A 415 16.04 5.56 -10.39
CA ALA A 415 15.88 6.48 -11.51
C ALA A 415 15.32 7.82 -11.04
N ALA A 416 15.78 8.90 -11.64
CA ALA A 416 15.21 10.24 -11.47
C ALA A 416 14.26 10.54 -12.63
N VAL A 417 12.97 10.53 -12.33
CA VAL A 417 11.90 10.74 -13.30
C VAL A 417 11.35 12.15 -13.17
N ASN A 418 11.42 12.92 -14.24
CA ASN A 418 10.86 14.26 -14.34
C ASN A 418 9.68 14.35 -15.32
N ASN A 419 9.12 15.55 -15.50
CA ASN A 419 7.97 15.73 -16.37
C ASN A 419 8.25 15.42 -17.86
N SER A 420 9.50 15.43 -18.31
CA SER A 420 9.86 15.19 -19.72
C SER A 420 10.11 13.71 -20.03
N ASN A 421 10.65 12.96 -19.06
CA ASN A 421 10.96 11.54 -19.23
C ASN A 421 9.97 10.58 -18.55
N TYR A 422 8.93 11.11 -17.87
CA TYR A 422 7.93 10.30 -17.17
C TYR A 422 7.25 9.26 -18.08
N GLY A 423 6.97 9.63 -19.32
CA GLY A 423 6.38 8.71 -20.30
C GLY A 423 7.31 7.56 -20.68
N TYR A 424 8.63 7.79 -20.67
CA TYR A 424 9.61 6.77 -21.05
C TYR A 424 9.75 5.67 -20.00
N MET A 425 9.46 5.99 -18.74
CA MET A 425 9.40 4.97 -17.68
C MET A 425 8.42 3.83 -18.04
N CYS A 426 7.33 4.13 -18.72
CA CYS A 426 6.33 3.13 -19.11
C CYS A 426 6.79 2.17 -20.21
N GLU A 427 7.88 2.47 -20.88
CA GLU A 427 8.49 1.61 -21.91
C GLU A 427 9.39 0.50 -21.31
N TYR A 428 9.75 0.63 -20.03
CA TYR A 428 10.58 -0.34 -19.32
C TYR A 428 9.73 -1.33 -18.51
N PRO A 429 10.08 -2.62 -18.53
CA PRO A 429 9.59 -3.56 -17.53
C PRO A 429 9.99 -3.11 -16.13
N VAL A 430 9.08 -3.20 -15.17
CA VAL A 430 9.39 -2.85 -13.80
C VAL A 430 10.27 -3.92 -13.14
N LYS A 431 11.12 -3.53 -12.22
CA LYS A 431 12.01 -4.47 -11.54
C LYS A 431 11.25 -5.41 -10.61
N TYR A 432 10.28 -4.88 -9.88
CA TYR A 432 9.45 -5.63 -8.94
C TYR A 432 7.99 -5.62 -9.40
N GLY A 433 7.35 -6.79 -9.37
CA GLY A 433 5.93 -6.93 -9.70
C GLY A 433 5.59 -7.12 -11.18
N GLU A 434 6.56 -7.02 -12.12
CA GLU A 434 6.28 -7.17 -13.56
C GLU A 434 5.60 -8.49 -13.93
N LEU A 435 6.11 -9.58 -13.36
CA LEU A 435 5.62 -10.94 -13.62
C LEU A 435 4.60 -11.42 -12.58
N ASP A 436 4.26 -10.61 -11.61
CA ASP A 436 3.20 -10.95 -10.69
C ASP A 436 1.88 -11.01 -11.45
N TYR A 437 1.04 -11.97 -11.04
CA TYR A 437 -0.25 -12.21 -11.67
C TYR A 437 -0.21 -12.72 -13.11
N TYR A 438 0.96 -13.16 -13.60
CA TYR A 438 1.06 -13.90 -14.85
C TYR A 438 0.60 -15.36 -14.66
N PRO A 439 0.10 -16.03 -15.72
CA PRO A 439 -0.18 -17.46 -15.67
C PRO A 439 1.09 -18.27 -15.35
N MET A 440 0.98 -19.32 -14.54
CA MET A 440 2.11 -20.20 -14.23
C MET A 440 2.77 -20.79 -15.47
N LYS A 441 2.02 -20.97 -16.57
CA LYS A 441 2.56 -21.39 -17.88
C LYS A 441 3.61 -20.44 -18.43
N ALA A 442 3.49 -19.12 -18.14
CA ALA A 442 4.48 -18.11 -18.52
C ALA A 442 5.73 -18.13 -17.62
N ARG A 443 5.61 -18.70 -16.42
CA ARG A 443 6.66 -18.72 -15.39
C ARG A 443 7.38 -20.07 -15.24
N ARG A 444 7.38 -20.93 -16.24
CA ARG A 444 7.93 -22.29 -16.24
C ARG A 444 9.44 -22.41 -15.96
N SER A 445 10.03 -21.60 -15.14
CA SER A 445 11.38 -21.74 -14.62
C SER A 445 11.32 -21.95 -13.12
N THR A 446 12.04 -22.92 -12.62
CA THR A 446 12.23 -23.22 -11.19
C THR A 446 12.97 -22.11 -10.44
N ASN A 447 13.52 -21.12 -11.15
CA ASN A 447 14.20 -19.95 -10.58
C ASN A 447 13.25 -18.76 -10.54
N VAL A 448 12.89 -18.43 -9.38
CA VAL A 448 11.84 -17.61 -8.81
C VAL A 448 11.79 -16.16 -9.28
N VAL A 449 12.84 -15.58 -9.79
CA VAL A 449 12.97 -14.14 -10.06
C VAL A 449 13.38 -13.86 -11.51
N GLY A 450 13.48 -14.90 -12.33
CA GLY A 450 14.10 -14.81 -13.65
C GLY A 450 13.11 -14.64 -14.80
N TYR A 451 13.45 -13.75 -15.69
CA TYR A 451 12.89 -13.73 -17.02
C TYR A 451 13.32 -14.98 -17.79
N ASN A 452 12.39 -15.59 -18.51
CA ASN A 452 12.62 -16.74 -19.37
C ASN A 452 12.09 -16.46 -20.78
N LYS A 453 12.43 -17.30 -21.75
CA LYS A 453 12.00 -17.13 -23.16
C LYS A 453 10.50 -16.97 -23.31
N THR A 454 9.69 -17.60 -22.43
CA THR A 454 8.23 -17.57 -22.53
C THR A 454 7.69 -16.20 -22.09
N ASN A 455 8.04 -15.72 -20.89
CA ASN A 455 7.56 -14.43 -20.42
C ASN A 455 8.19 -13.25 -21.17
N LEU A 456 9.46 -13.34 -21.58
CA LEU A 456 10.08 -12.36 -22.46
C LEU A 456 9.33 -12.23 -23.79
N SER A 457 8.88 -13.34 -24.39
CA SER A 457 8.10 -13.26 -25.63
C SER A 457 6.75 -12.54 -25.47
N ILE A 458 6.19 -12.51 -24.24
CA ILE A 458 4.97 -11.76 -23.94
C ILE A 458 5.32 -10.28 -23.77
N ILE A 459 6.33 -9.96 -22.96
CA ILE A 459 6.78 -8.59 -22.65
C ILE A 459 7.27 -7.86 -23.90
N GLU A 460 7.94 -8.57 -24.80
CA GLU A 460 8.44 -8.04 -26.09
C GLU A 460 7.39 -7.99 -27.18
N ASN A 461 6.13 -8.26 -26.88
CA ASN A 461 5.00 -8.24 -27.79
C ASN A 461 5.18 -9.19 -29.00
N ILE A 462 5.71 -10.39 -28.77
CA ILE A 462 5.88 -11.40 -29.81
C ILE A 462 4.59 -12.18 -30.02
N ILE A 463 4.02 -12.05 -31.19
CA ILE A 463 2.88 -12.81 -31.67
C ILE A 463 3.38 -14.13 -32.27
N LEU A 464 2.80 -15.27 -31.85
CA LEU A 464 3.16 -16.58 -32.40
C LEU A 464 2.09 -17.04 -33.40
N THR A 465 2.52 -17.45 -34.59
CA THR A 465 1.62 -17.99 -35.64
C THR A 465 2.38 -18.95 -36.52
N ASP A 466 1.87 -20.16 -36.73
CA ASP A 466 2.42 -21.23 -37.64
C ASP A 466 3.95 -21.27 -37.70
N GLY A 467 4.62 -21.33 -36.55
CA GLY A 467 6.08 -21.36 -36.44
C GLY A 467 6.78 -20.02 -36.71
N ARG A 468 6.06 -18.94 -36.94
CA ARG A 468 6.62 -17.60 -37.13
C ARG A 468 6.42 -16.74 -35.87
N HIS A 469 7.40 -15.90 -35.60
CA HIS A 469 7.40 -14.91 -34.53
C HIS A 469 7.29 -13.53 -35.16
N LEU A 470 6.19 -12.81 -34.87
CA LEU A 470 5.95 -11.47 -35.38
C LEU A 470 5.93 -10.51 -34.19
N LYS A 471 6.66 -9.40 -34.25
CA LYS A 471 6.51 -8.32 -33.27
C LYS A 471 5.31 -7.48 -33.64
N GLY A 472 4.38 -7.27 -32.71
CA GLY A 472 3.16 -6.49 -33.00
C GLY A 472 2.68 -5.72 -31.78
N ILE A 473 2.80 -4.39 -31.82
CA ILE A 473 2.28 -3.48 -30.80
C ILE A 473 0.79 -3.24 -31.08
N PRO A 474 -0.10 -3.43 -30.09
CA PRO A 474 -1.54 -3.22 -30.28
C PRO A 474 -1.93 -1.74 -30.23
N GLU A 475 -3.08 -1.41 -30.78
CA GLU A 475 -3.81 -0.19 -30.47
C GLU A 475 -4.48 -0.35 -29.10
N CYS A 476 -4.16 0.55 -28.15
CA CYS A 476 -4.60 0.46 -26.75
C CYS A 476 -5.92 1.20 -26.53
N GLY A 477 -6.89 0.50 -25.95
CA GLY A 477 -8.13 1.05 -25.43
C GLY A 477 -8.27 0.80 -23.93
N ALA A 478 -9.27 1.36 -23.29
CA ALA A 478 -9.56 1.05 -21.91
C ALA A 478 -9.98 -0.42 -21.77
N ASN A 479 -9.18 -1.22 -21.03
CA ASN A 479 -9.38 -2.66 -20.84
C ASN A 479 -9.47 -3.47 -22.15
N THR A 480 -8.95 -2.95 -23.26
CA THR A 480 -8.97 -3.61 -24.58
C THR A 480 -7.69 -3.35 -25.37
N LEU A 481 -7.26 -4.34 -26.14
CA LEU A 481 -6.11 -4.29 -27.04
C LEU A 481 -6.55 -4.73 -28.44
N LYS A 482 -6.21 -3.97 -29.48
CA LYS A 482 -6.61 -4.26 -30.85
C LYS A 482 -5.38 -4.53 -31.73
N TYR A 483 -5.42 -5.59 -32.47
CA TYR A 483 -4.39 -6.01 -33.41
C TYR A 483 -4.93 -6.03 -34.85
N LYS A 484 -4.12 -5.59 -35.81
CA LYS A 484 -4.37 -5.77 -37.24
C LYS A 484 -3.31 -6.70 -37.80
N ILE A 485 -3.70 -7.91 -38.22
CA ILE A 485 -2.78 -8.96 -38.64
C ILE A 485 -3.28 -9.55 -39.95
N ARG A 486 -2.40 -9.60 -40.97
CA ARG A 486 -2.69 -10.25 -42.25
C ARG A 486 -2.13 -11.67 -42.27
N THR A 487 -2.95 -12.64 -42.63
CA THR A 487 -2.55 -14.05 -42.74
C THR A 487 -2.90 -14.58 -44.14
N ASN A 488 -2.03 -15.42 -44.73
CA ASN A 488 -2.24 -15.97 -46.06
C ASN A 488 -3.32 -17.07 -46.08
N ARG A 489 -3.55 -17.72 -44.96
CA ARG A 489 -4.55 -18.79 -44.79
C ARG A 489 -5.19 -18.66 -43.40
N ALA A 490 -6.28 -19.38 -43.19
CA ALA A 490 -6.85 -19.53 -41.84
C ALA A 490 -5.83 -20.22 -40.95
N THR A 491 -5.51 -19.58 -39.83
CA THR A 491 -4.47 -20.03 -38.90
C THR A 491 -4.81 -19.75 -37.45
N VAL A 492 -3.99 -20.21 -36.54
CA VAL A 492 -4.09 -19.95 -35.11
C VAL A 492 -3.02 -18.94 -34.71
N ILE A 493 -3.45 -17.87 -34.05
CA ILE A 493 -2.58 -16.81 -33.55
C ILE A 493 -2.61 -16.80 -32.03
N ASP A 494 -1.43 -16.77 -31.42
CA ASP A 494 -1.23 -16.62 -29.99
C ASP A 494 -0.68 -15.22 -29.73
N LEU A 495 -1.53 -14.34 -29.16
CA LEU A 495 -1.22 -12.95 -28.88
C LEU A 495 -0.47 -12.80 -27.56
N PRO A 496 0.43 -11.82 -27.42
CA PRO A 496 1.16 -11.55 -26.17
C PRO A 496 0.29 -10.85 -25.11
N VAL A 497 -0.91 -11.35 -24.89
CA VAL A 497 -1.88 -10.80 -23.94
C VAL A 497 -2.25 -11.86 -22.94
N VAL A 498 -2.01 -11.59 -21.65
CA VAL A 498 -2.28 -12.49 -20.54
C VAL A 498 -3.77 -12.84 -20.49
N ARG A 499 -4.07 -14.14 -20.31
CA ARG A 499 -5.45 -14.62 -20.26
C ARG A 499 -5.90 -14.88 -18.84
N TYR A 500 -7.00 -14.23 -18.44
CA TYR A 500 -7.76 -14.44 -17.22
C TYR A 500 -9.13 -15.06 -17.51
N ASN A 501 -9.88 -15.40 -16.47
CA ASN A 501 -11.21 -16.01 -16.64
C ASN A 501 -12.20 -15.08 -17.37
N GLY A 502 -12.15 -13.78 -17.07
CA GLY A 502 -12.97 -12.75 -17.73
C GLY A 502 -12.45 -12.27 -19.10
N SER A 503 -11.35 -12.84 -19.64
CA SER A 503 -10.81 -12.46 -20.95
C SER A 503 -11.73 -12.88 -22.08
N TYR A 504 -11.86 -12.02 -23.09
CA TYR A 504 -12.59 -12.30 -24.31
C TYR A 504 -11.81 -11.84 -25.54
N ALA A 505 -12.16 -12.40 -26.70
CA ALA A 505 -11.65 -11.90 -27.97
C ALA A 505 -12.74 -11.87 -29.05
N THR A 506 -12.57 -10.95 -30.00
CA THR A 506 -13.32 -10.93 -31.25
C THR A 506 -12.36 -10.93 -32.44
N VAL A 507 -12.74 -11.59 -33.53
CA VAL A 507 -12.02 -11.56 -34.80
C VAL A 507 -12.99 -11.01 -35.87
N ASN A 508 -12.64 -9.92 -36.49
CA ASN A 508 -13.49 -9.21 -37.50
C ASN A 508 -14.89 -8.91 -36.94
N GLY A 509 -14.97 -8.48 -35.68
CA GLY A 509 -16.21 -8.16 -34.97
C GLY A 509 -16.99 -9.37 -34.41
N ARG A 510 -16.65 -10.59 -34.77
CA ARG A 510 -17.32 -11.81 -34.30
C ARG A 510 -16.63 -12.39 -33.07
N LYS A 511 -17.39 -12.82 -32.06
CA LYS A 511 -16.87 -13.47 -30.86
C LYS A 511 -16.04 -14.70 -31.25
N ALA A 512 -14.80 -14.74 -30.78
CA ALA A 512 -13.87 -15.85 -31.03
C ALA A 512 -13.76 -16.76 -29.80
N ARG A 513 -13.66 -18.06 -30.04
CA ARG A 513 -13.34 -19.04 -28.98
C ARG A 513 -11.87 -18.90 -28.61
N LEU A 514 -11.60 -18.73 -27.32
CA LEU A 514 -10.24 -18.73 -26.78
C LEU A 514 -9.71 -20.17 -26.72
N LEU A 515 -8.58 -20.42 -27.39
CA LEU A 515 -7.89 -21.69 -27.39
C LEU A 515 -6.88 -21.76 -26.23
N ASP A 516 -6.40 -22.95 -25.90
CA ASP A 516 -5.35 -23.12 -24.90
C ASP A 516 -3.99 -22.69 -25.46
N SER A 517 -3.33 -21.79 -24.75
CA SER A 517 -1.99 -21.29 -25.07
C SER A 517 -0.95 -21.94 -24.16
N SER A 518 0.19 -22.34 -24.72
CA SER A 518 1.34 -22.81 -23.95
C SER A 518 1.98 -21.74 -23.08
N ARG A 519 1.73 -20.44 -23.39
CA ARG A 519 2.20 -19.28 -22.63
C ARG A 519 1.18 -18.78 -21.60
N GLY A 520 -0.07 -19.32 -21.62
CA GLY A 520 -1.17 -18.78 -20.79
C GLY A 520 -1.72 -17.44 -21.31
N THR A 521 -1.58 -17.18 -22.60
CA THR A 521 -2.00 -15.97 -23.29
C THR A 521 -3.26 -16.19 -24.12
N VAL A 522 -3.81 -15.11 -24.71
CA VAL A 522 -4.99 -15.16 -25.57
C VAL A 522 -4.62 -15.75 -26.94
N LYS A 523 -5.19 -16.90 -27.26
CA LYS A 523 -4.97 -17.65 -28.49
C LYS A 523 -6.28 -17.83 -29.24
N VAL A 524 -6.33 -17.41 -30.52
CA VAL A 524 -7.54 -17.42 -31.34
C VAL A 524 -7.28 -17.96 -32.75
N ARG A 525 -8.35 -18.44 -33.42
CA ARG A 525 -8.31 -18.80 -34.84
C ARG A 525 -8.66 -17.57 -35.69
N THR A 526 -7.90 -17.36 -36.75
CA THR A 526 -8.08 -16.27 -37.74
C THR A 526 -8.44 -16.81 -39.10
N TYR A 527 -8.85 -15.91 -40.02
CA TYR A 527 -9.22 -16.20 -41.39
C TYR A 527 -8.11 -15.78 -42.36
N ALA A 528 -8.14 -16.27 -43.60
CA ALA A 528 -7.26 -15.75 -44.64
C ALA A 528 -7.56 -14.27 -44.91
N GLY A 529 -6.51 -13.47 -45.15
CA GLY A 529 -6.63 -12.03 -45.38
C GLY A 529 -6.36 -11.19 -44.10
N GLU A 530 -6.93 -9.99 -44.07
CA GLU A 530 -6.80 -9.07 -42.96
C GLU A 530 -7.71 -9.48 -41.79
N ASN A 531 -7.15 -9.56 -40.62
CA ASN A 531 -7.85 -9.87 -39.38
C ASN A 531 -7.71 -8.71 -38.39
N ARG A 532 -8.85 -8.17 -37.94
CA ARG A 532 -8.95 -7.22 -36.84
C ARG A 532 -9.34 -7.97 -35.60
N ILE A 533 -8.37 -8.13 -34.67
CA ILE A 533 -8.54 -8.90 -33.44
C ILE A 533 -8.63 -7.92 -32.28
N THR A 534 -9.73 -7.96 -31.55
CA THR A 534 -9.86 -7.21 -30.27
C THR A 534 -9.82 -8.19 -29.13
N VAL A 535 -8.91 -7.97 -28.18
CA VAL A 535 -8.81 -8.69 -26.92
C VAL A 535 -9.19 -7.76 -25.78
N GLY A 536 -9.93 -8.24 -24.80
CA GLY A 536 -10.29 -7.44 -23.65
C GLY A 536 -10.63 -8.28 -22.42
N TYR A 537 -10.93 -7.59 -21.33
CA TYR A 537 -11.38 -8.18 -20.07
C TYR A 537 -12.75 -7.62 -19.67
N ARG A 538 -13.61 -8.50 -19.14
CA ARG A 538 -14.89 -8.15 -18.52
C ARG A 538 -14.99 -8.86 -17.18
N PRO A 539 -15.20 -8.11 -16.08
CA PRO A 539 -15.38 -8.75 -14.79
C PRO A 539 -16.70 -9.53 -14.71
N SER A 540 -16.79 -10.42 -13.76
CA SER A 540 -18.02 -11.18 -13.51
C SER A 540 -19.16 -10.27 -13.04
N VAL A 541 -20.41 -10.71 -13.19
CA VAL A 541 -21.59 -10.01 -12.63
C VAL A 541 -21.45 -9.84 -11.11
N LEU A 542 -20.81 -10.81 -10.44
CA LEU A 542 -20.54 -10.75 -8.99
C LEU A 542 -19.67 -9.55 -8.60
N TYR A 543 -18.75 -9.13 -9.46
CA TYR A 543 -17.95 -7.92 -9.22
C TYR A 543 -18.85 -6.67 -9.13
N TYR A 544 -19.73 -6.47 -10.10
CA TYR A 544 -20.63 -5.31 -10.07
C TYR A 544 -21.60 -5.35 -8.89
N ALA A 545 -22.13 -6.53 -8.56
CA ALA A 545 -22.95 -6.73 -7.36
C ALA A 545 -22.17 -6.36 -6.09
N SER A 546 -20.89 -6.75 -5.99
CA SER A 546 -20.04 -6.43 -4.85
C SER A 546 -19.74 -4.92 -4.72
N VAL A 547 -19.59 -4.21 -5.83
CA VAL A 547 -19.45 -2.73 -5.83
C VAL A 547 -20.72 -2.07 -5.31
N ILE A 548 -21.92 -2.56 -5.71
CA ILE A 548 -23.18 -2.04 -5.21
C ILE A 548 -23.31 -2.31 -3.70
N ILE A 549 -23.02 -3.54 -3.24
CA ILE A 549 -23.06 -3.89 -1.81
C ILE A 549 -22.11 -3.00 -1.02
N MET A 550 -20.87 -2.79 -1.49
CA MET A 550 -19.92 -1.89 -0.86
C MET A 550 -20.48 -0.46 -0.74
N ALA A 551 -21.02 0.10 -1.83
CA ALA A 551 -21.59 1.45 -1.83
C ALA A 551 -22.78 1.59 -0.85
N LEU A 552 -23.71 0.63 -0.87
CA LEU A 552 -24.83 0.60 0.07
C LEU A 552 -24.37 0.48 1.52
N THR A 553 -23.34 -0.34 1.79
CA THR A 553 -22.77 -0.49 3.14
C THR A 553 -22.16 0.80 3.63
N TRP A 554 -21.42 1.55 2.79
CA TRP A 554 -20.92 2.88 3.13
C TRP A 554 -22.03 3.88 3.45
N ILE A 555 -23.10 3.89 2.63
CA ILE A 555 -24.27 4.76 2.85
C ILE A 555 -24.93 4.43 4.19
N LEU A 556 -25.14 3.15 4.49
CA LEU A 556 -25.73 2.71 5.75
C LEU A 556 -24.88 3.11 6.95
N LEU A 557 -23.55 2.96 6.88
CA LEU A 557 -22.64 3.39 7.95
C LEU A 557 -22.67 4.90 8.17
N ALA A 558 -22.83 5.70 7.11
CA ALA A 558 -22.92 7.16 7.21
C ALA A 558 -24.27 7.63 7.80
N ILE A 559 -25.37 6.95 7.47
CA ILE A 559 -26.73 7.35 7.89
C ILE A 559 -27.06 6.84 9.30
N ALA A 560 -26.58 5.65 9.71
CA ALA A 560 -26.93 5.03 10.97
C ALA A 560 -26.74 5.94 12.21
N PRO A 561 -25.63 6.70 12.37
CA PRO A 561 -25.46 7.60 13.51
C PRO A 561 -26.48 8.75 13.52
N ILE A 562 -26.81 9.27 12.33
CA ILE A 562 -27.79 10.35 12.17
C ILE A 562 -29.19 9.88 12.60
N TYR A 563 -29.58 8.71 12.15
CA TYR A 563 -30.85 8.09 12.50
C TYR A 563 -30.98 7.80 14.01
N MET A 564 -29.92 7.22 14.60
CA MET A 564 -29.91 6.94 16.04
C MET A 564 -30.02 8.23 16.88
N LYS A 565 -29.34 9.30 16.48
CA LYS A 565 -29.42 10.60 17.15
C LYS A 565 -30.83 11.21 17.02
N ALA A 566 -31.45 11.15 15.85
CA ALA A 566 -32.82 11.62 15.63
C ALA A 566 -33.85 10.87 16.49
N ARG A 567 -33.68 9.54 16.63
CA ARG A 567 -34.55 8.71 17.46
C ARG A 567 -34.41 9.01 18.96
N SER A 568 -33.18 9.25 19.43
CA SER A 568 -32.91 9.60 20.83
C SER A 568 -33.50 10.97 21.25
N VAL A 569 -33.62 11.89 20.31
CA VAL A 569 -34.28 13.20 20.53
C VAL A 569 -35.79 13.02 20.62
N LYS A 570 -36.42 12.17 19.75
CA LYS A 570 -37.86 11.90 19.78
C LYS A 570 -38.33 11.15 21.03
N HIS A 571 -37.46 10.41 21.71
CA HIS A 571 -37.81 9.72 22.96
C HIS A 571 -37.59 10.57 24.21
N LYS A 572 -37.00 11.77 24.07
CA LYS A 572 -36.78 12.73 25.15
C LYS A 572 -37.79 13.92 25.13
N SER A 573 -38.55 14.05 24.04
CA SER A 573 -39.71 14.95 23.92
C SER A 573 -41.00 14.16 24.18
#